data_4d22019cff282d0cff56b30e145c6428
#
_entry.id   4d22019cff282d0cff56b30e145c6428
#
_cell.length_a   1.000
_cell.length_b   1.000
_cell.length_c   1.000
_cell.angle_alpha   90.00
_cell.angle_beta   90.00
_cell.angle_gamma   90.00
#
_symmetry.space_group_name_H-M   'P 1'
#
loop_
_entity.id
_entity.type
_entity.pdbx_description
1 polymer ?
#
loop_
_entity_poly.entity_id
_entity_poly.type
_entity_poly.pdbx_seq_one_letter_code
_entity_poly.pdbx_strand_id
1 'polypeptide(L)' 'MQNIDASALAAAKAKLDAAEAQREEVLLRHIANGVDIHSRSVEIDPEVVIAPGAVILAGTILKGRT' A
#
# COMPACT_ATOMS: atom_id res chain seq x y z
N MET A 1 -20.61 -4.95 -23.67
CA MET A 1 -19.16 -5.00 -23.54
C MET A 1 -18.57 -3.62 -23.75
N GLN A 2 -17.73 -3.18 -22.85
CA GLN A 2 -17.12 -1.87 -22.95
C GLN A 2 -15.86 -1.91 -23.81
N ASN A 3 -15.76 -0.91 -24.69
CA ASN A 3 -14.55 -0.71 -25.44
C ASN A 3 -13.67 0.28 -24.69
N ILE A 4 -12.53 -0.19 -24.25
CA ILE A 4 -11.56 0.65 -23.55
C ILE A 4 -10.39 0.86 -24.50
N ASP A 5 -10.11 2.10 -24.85
CA ASP A 5 -9.02 2.37 -25.78
C ASP A 5 -7.64 2.25 -25.10
N ALA A 6 -6.60 2.20 -25.92
CA ALA A 6 -5.25 2.01 -25.43
C ALA A 6 -4.78 3.16 -24.55
N SER A 7 -5.24 4.39 -24.83
CA SER A 7 -4.89 5.55 -24.00
C SER A 7 -5.47 5.42 -22.60
N ALA A 8 -6.72 4.97 -22.50
CA ALA A 8 -7.37 4.79 -21.20
C ALA A 8 -6.66 3.68 -20.40
N LEU A 9 -6.28 2.60 -21.07
CA LEU A 9 -5.56 1.51 -20.41
C LEU A 9 -4.19 1.96 -19.92
N ALA A 10 -3.46 2.71 -20.73
CA ALA A 10 -2.14 3.21 -20.35
C ALA A 10 -2.24 4.16 -19.15
N ALA A 11 -3.24 5.04 -19.14
CA ALA A 11 -3.48 5.95 -18.02
C ALA A 11 -3.85 5.18 -16.75
N ALA A 12 -4.69 4.16 -16.89
CA ALA A 12 -5.09 3.33 -15.76
C ALA A 12 -3.89 2.58 -15.18
N LYS A 13 -3.04 2.03 -16.03
CA LYS A 13 -1.83 1.33 -15.59
C LYS A 13 -0.89 2.27 -14.84
N ALA A 14 -0.65 3.46 -15.36
CA ALA A 14 0.21 4.43 -14.69
C ALA A 14 -0.35 4.80 -13.32
N LYS A 15 -1.65 4.96 -13.22
CA LYS A 15 -2.30 5.28 -11.96
C LYS A 15 -2.15 4.15 -10.94
N LEU A 16 -2.34 2.92 -11.39
CA LEU A 16 -2.20 1.75 -10.52
C LEU A 16 -0.75 1.58 -10.08
N ASP A 17 0.20 1.74 -10.99
CA ASP A 17 1.62 1.63 -10.68
C ASP A 17 2.03 2.67 -9.63
N ALA A 18 1.53 3.89 -9.75
CA ALA A 18 1.82 4.95 -8.77
C ALA A 18 1.22 4.61 -7.41
N ALA A 19 0.00 4.08 -7.38
CA ALA A 19 -0.65 3.69 -6.13
C ALA A 19 0.09 2.55 -5.44
N GLU A 20 0.55 1.57 -6.21
CA GLU A 20 1.32 0.46 -5.66
C GLU A 20 2.68 0.90 -5.13
N ALA A 21 3.35 1.80 -5.83
CA ALA A 21 4.64 2.34 -5.38
C ALA A 21 4.48 3.10 -4.07
N GLN A 22 3.42 3.88 -3.94
CA GLN A 22 3.14 4.62 -2.72
C GLN A 22 2.83 3.69 -1.55
N ARG A 23 2.05 2.66 -1.81
CA ARG A 23 1.72 1.64 -0.80
C ARG A 23 2.99 0.94 -0.32
N GLU A 24 3.85 0.54 -1.24
CA GLU A 24 5.10 -0.13 -0.90
C GLU A 24 6.02 0.78 -0.08
N GLU A 25 6.10 2.05 -0.43
CA GLU A 25 6.90 3.01 0.32
C GLU A 25 6.45 3.10 1.78
N VAL A 26 5.14 3.14 2.02
CA VAL A 26 4.61 3.18 3.38
C VAL A 26 4.99 1.93 4.15
N LEU A 27 4.87 0.76 3.52
CA LEU A 27 5.27 -0.49 4.16
C LEU A 27 6.77 -0.51 4.49
N LEU A 28 7.60 -0.06 3.56
CA LEU A 28 9.04 -0.04 3.75
C LEU A 28 9.45 0.89 4.90
N ARG A 29 8.79 2.02 5.03
CA ARG A 29 9.07 2.93 6.16
C ARG A 29 8.77 2.29 7.49
N HIS A 30 7.67 1.56 7.59
CA HIS A 30 7.32 0.86 8.82
C HIS A 30 8.30 -0.28 9.12
N ILE A 31 8.67 -1.04 8.12
CA ILE A 31 9.65 -2.11 8.29
C ILE A 31 10.99 -1.54 8.76
N ALA A 32 11.43 -0.44 8.17
CA ALA A 32 12.67 0.23 8.56
C ALA A 32 12.60 0.73 10.01
N ASN A 33 11.39 1.03 10.49
CA ASN A 33 11.17 1.49 11.86
C ASN A 33 10.96 0.33 12.86
N GLY A 34 11.16 -0.91 12.44
CA GLY A 34 11.10 -2.06 13.32
C GLY A 34 9.74 -2.77 13.38
N VAL A 35 8.84 -2.46 12.47
CA VAL A 35 7.55 -3.16 12.36
C VAL A 35 7.74 -4.39 11.51
N ASP A 36 7.15 -5.50 11.92
CA ASP A 36 7.28 -6.78 11.24
C ASP A 36 6.11 -6.97 10.26
N ILE A 37 6.41 -6.84 8.97
CA ILE A 37 5.43 -7.00 7.90
C ILE A 37 5.97 -8.01 6.90
N HIS A 38 5.23 -9.09 6.70
CA HIS A 38 5.68 -10.20 5.86
C HIS A 38 4.97 -10.29 4.51
N SER A 39 4.06 -9.38 4.21
CA SER A 39 3.27 -9.49 2.99
C SER A 39 2.98 -8.12 2.40
N ARG A 40 3.02 -8.04 1.07
CA ARG A 40 2.60 -6.84 0.35
C ARG A 40 1.09 -6.67 0.30
N SER A 41 0.33 -7.64 0.78
CA SER A 41 -1.13 -7.52 0.84
C SER A 41 -1.63 -6.68 2.00
N VAL A 42 -0.73 -6.09 2.76
CA VAL A 42 -1.06 -5.17 3.85
C VAL A 42 -1.30 -3.77 3.29
N GLU A 43 -2.32 -3.10 3.78
CA GLU A 43 -2.66 -1.75 3.38
C GLU A 43 -2.65 -0.83 4.60
N ILE A 44 -1.80 0.18 4.57
CA ILE A 44 -1.63 1.12 5.69
C ILE A 44 -1.69 2.54 5.16
N ASP A 45 -2.61 3.35 5.70
CA ASP A 45 -2.66 4.76 5.34
C ASP A 45 -1.37 5.47 5.81
N PRO A 46 -0.88 6.45 5.05
CA PRO A 46 0.36 7.15 5.41
C PRO A 46 0.33 7.82 6.78
N GLU A 47 -0.85 8.11 7.29
CA GLU A 47 -1.02 8.79 8.58
C GLU A 47 -0.95 7.86 9.78
N VAL A 48 -1.01 6.55 9.55
CA VAL A 48 -1.03 5.57 10.63
C VAL A 48 0.36 5.47 11.27
N VAL A 49 0.38 5.49 12.59
CA VAL A 49 1.62 5.33 13.36
C VAL A 49 1.61 3.95 14.00
N ILE A 50 2.68 3.20 13.81
CA ILE A 50 2.81 1.85 14.36
C ILE A 50 4.08 1.78 15.19
N ALA A 51 3.95 1.28 16.42
CA ALA A 51 5.10 1.14 17.31
C ALA A 51 6.07 0.08 16.81
N PRO A 52 7.39 0.27 17.00
CA PRO A 52 8.36 -0.76 16.71
C PRO A 52 8.05 -2.06 17.45
N GLY A 53 8.26 -3.18 16.79
CA GLY A 53 7.98 -4.49 17.38
C GLY A 53 6.59 -5.03 17.09
N ALA A 54 5.69 -4.20 16.53
CA ALA A 54 4.38 -4.69 16.12
C ALA A 54 4.49 -5.67 14.96
N VAL A 55 3.59 -6.63 14.92
CA VAL A 55 3.51 -7.63 13.84
C VAL A 55 2.21 -7.38 13.07
N ILE A 56 2.35 -7.19 11.76
CA ILE A 56 1.20 -6.94 10.89
C ILE A 56 1.00 -8.14 9.98
N LEU A 57 -0.16 -8.74 10.09
CA LEU A 57 -0.47 -9.96 9.34
C LEU A 57 -0.95 -9.64 7.92
N ALA A 58 -0.79 -10.61 7.02
CA ALA A 58 -1.26 -10.48 5.65
C ALA A 58 -2.75 -10.13 5.62
N GLY A 59 -3.13 -9.25 4.70
CA GLY A 59 -4.51 -8.82 4.55
C GLY A 59 -4.97 -7.75 5.52
N THR A 60 -4.10 -7.30 6.42
CA THR A 60 -4.45 -6.25 7.38
C THR A 60 -4.64 -4.91 6.66
N ILE A 61 -5.66 -4.19 7.05
CA ILE A 61 -5.96 -2.86 6.53
C ILE A 61 -6.02 -1.89 7.70
N LEU A 62 -5.14 -0.91 7.70
CA LEU A 62 -5.09 0.11 8.75
C LEU A 62 -5.39 1.46 8.11
N LYS A 63 -6.45 2.09 8.55
CA LYS A 63 -6.92 3.33 7.94
C LYS A 63 -7.02 4.45 8.95
N GLY A 64 -6.60 5.62 8.50
CA GLY A 64 -6.84 6.88 9.14
C GLY A 64 -6.28 7.00 10.53
N ARG A 65 -6.87 7.91 11.26
CA ARG A 65 -6.59 8.08 12.67
C ARG A 65 -7.62 7.36 13.48
N THR A 66 -7.19 6.53 14.32
CA THR A 66 -8.08 5.89 15.28
C THR A 66 -7.69 6.26 16.68
#